data_ebbe57ac8ea17ae403991b32d2ac8349
#
_entry.id   ebbe57ac8ea17ae403991b32d2ac8349
#
_cell.length_a   1.000
_cell.length_b   1.000
_cell.length_c   1.000
_cell.angle_alpha   90.00
_cell.angle_beta   90.00
_cell.angle_gamma   90.00
#
_symmetry.space_group_name_H-M   'P 1'
#
loop_
_entity.id
_entity.type
_entity.pdbx_description
1 polymer ?
#
loop_
_entity_poly.entity_id
_entity_poly.type
_entity_poly.pdbx_seq_one_letter_code
_entity_poly.pdbx_strand_id
1 'polypeptide(L)'
;CIFNQGTSEFEVGLGTLDGSSANLTRTTVISSSNSDAAVNFSAGTKDVFCTLPASKSVYLDATGTPVGAASNGFALAMAVAL
;
A
#
# COMPACT_ATOMS: atom_id res chain seq x y z
N CYS A 1 -5.35 0.80 -4.44
CA CYS A 1 -4.92 1.24 -5.78
C CYS A 1 -6.03 2.02 -6.46
N ILE A 2 -5.68 3.13 -7.06
CA ILE A 2 -6.57 3.93 -7.91
C ILE A 2 -5.94 3.95 -9.30
N PHE A 3 -6.71 3.59 -10.31
CA PHE A 3 -6.26 3.59 -11.69
C PHE A 3 -7.27 4.32 -12.57
N ASN A 4 -6.81 5.29 -13.35
CA ASN A 4 -7.67 6.05 -14.26
C ASN A 4 -7.72 5.33 -15.59
N GLN A 5 -8.91 4.80 -15.94
CA GLN A 5 -9.11 4.01 -17.16
C GLN A 5 -8.72 4.80 -18.41
N GLY A 6 -8.05 4.12 -19.33
CA GLY A 6 -7.62 4.72 -20.60
C GLY A 6 -6.40 5.64 -20.49
N THR A 7 -5.76 5.70 -19.32
CA THR A 7 -4.57 6.51 -19.10
C THR A 7 -3.49 5.68 -18.40
N SER A 8 -2.31 6.27 -18.21
CA SER A 8 -1.24 5.68 -17.40
C SER A 8 -1.26 6.19 -15.96
N GLU A 9 -2.26 6.97 -15.57
CA GLU A 9 -2.34 7.54 -14.23
C GLU A 9 -2.75 6.47 -13.20
N PHE A 10 -1.95 6.32 -12.16
CA PHE A 10 -2.24 5.40 -11.06
C PHE A 10 -1.68 5.92 -9.74
N GLU A 11 -2.24 5.42 -8.65
CA GLU A 11 -1.75 5.71 -7.31
C GLU A 11 -1.99 4.50 -6.41
N VAL A 12 -0.98 4.09 -5.68
CA VAL A 12 -1.05 3.02 -4.68
C VAL A 12 -0.69 3.62 -3.34
N GLY A 13 -1.51 3.36 -2.33
CA GLY A 13 -1.24 3.92 -1.02
C GLY A 13 -2.22 3.45 0.04
N LEU A 14 -2.19 4.15 1.15
CA LEU A 14 -3.12 3.96 2.24
C LEU A 14 -4.19 5.02 2.16
N GLY A 15 -5.44 4.62 2.32
CA GLY A 15 -6.57 5.52 2.30
C GLY A 15 -7.48 5.26 3.48
N THR A 16 -8.30 6.25 3.80
CA THR A 16 -9.27 6.18 4.89
C THR A 16 -10.65 6.51 4.35
N LEU A 17 -11.59 5.58 4.51
CA LEU A 17 -12.98 5.84 4.17
C LEU A 17 -13.64 6.68 5.28
N ASP A 18 -14.54 7.58 4.88
CA ASP A 18 -15.35 8.31 5.84
C ASP A 18 -16.43 7.39 6.46
N GLY A 19 -17.19 7.92 7.43
CA GLY A 19 -18.19 7.13 8.14
C GLY A 19 -19.34 6.65 7.28
N SER A 20 -19.59 7.26 6.11
CA SER A 20 -20.63 6.85 5.16
C SER A 20 -20.05 6.01 4.01
N SER A 21 -18.74 5.83 3.96
CA SER A 21 -18.02 5.17 2.87
C SER A 21 -18.23 5.85 1.50
N ALA A 22 -18.57 7.14 1.50
CA ALA A 22 -18.81 7.90 0.29
C ALA A 22 -17.53 8.59 -0.23
N ASN A 23 -16.58 8.86 0.66
CA ASN A 23 -15.33 9.53 0.31
C ASN A 23 -14.14 8.77 0.84
N LEU A 24 -13.08 8.77 0.06
CA LEU A 24 -11.79 8.16 0.40
C LEU A 24 -10.75 9.27 0.53
N THR A 25 -10.15 9.39 1.71
CA THR A 25 -9.01 10.27 1.92
C THR A 25 -7.73 9.50 1.62
N ARG A 26 -6.89 10.02 0.74
CA ARG A 26 -5.60 9.44 0.38
C ARG A 26 -4.58 9.89 1.43
N THR A 27 -4.35 9.03 2.42
CA THR A 27 -3.57 9.38 3.61
C THR A 27 -2.07 9.32 3.34
N THR A 28 -1.62 8.29 2.64
CA THR A 28 -0.20 8.07 2.34
C THR A 28 -0.07 7.47 0.94
N VAL A 29 0.71 8.12 0.08
CA VAL A 29 1.02 7.60 -1.25
C VAL A 29 2.29 6.77 -1.16
N ILE A 30 2.24 5.53 -1.66
CA ILE A 30 3.39 4.61 -1.67
C ILE A 30 4.07 4.67 -3.03
N SER A 31 3.29 4.59 -4.10
CA SER A 31 3.79 4.62 -5.47
C SER A 31 2.75 5.26 -6.38
N SER A 32 3.18 6.04 -7.35
CA SER A 32 2.26 6.68 -8.27
C SER A 32 2.93 7.04 -9.59
N SER A 33 2.10 7.35 -10.58
CA SER A 33 2.56 7.87 -11.87
C SER A 33 3.08 9.31 -11.78
N ASN A 34 2.92 9.98 -10.65
CA ASN A 34 3.42 11.33 -10.40
C ASN A 34 4.64 11.29 -9.47
N SER A 35 5.66 10.52 -9.85
CA SER A 35 6.91 10.38 -9.08
C SER A 35 6.66 10.03 -7.60
N ASP A 36 5.71 9.12 -7.36
CA ASP A 36 5.30 8.64 -6.03
C ASP A 36 4.68 9.73 -5.15
N ALA A 37 4.26 10.83 -5.72
CA ALA A 37 3.46 11.85 -5.06
C ALA A 37 1.98 11.67 -5.42
N ALA A 38 1.09 12.37 -4.72
CA ALA A 38 -0.34 12.33 -5.00
C ALA A 38 -0.63 12.73 -6.45
N VAL A 39 -1.51 11.98 -7.09
CA VAL A 39 -1.90 12.21 -8.49
C VAL A 39 -3.14 13.08 -8.54
N ASN A 40 -3.09 14.13 -9.36
CA ASN A 40 -4.27 14.89 -9.73
C ASN A 40 -4.88 14.22 -10.96
N PHE A 41 -5.76 13.25 -10.73
CA PHE A 41 -6.32 12.44 -11.80
C PHE A 41 -7.12 13.27 -12.80
N SER A 42 -6.91 12.99 -14.09
CA SER A 42 -7.72 13.53 -15.16
C SER A 42 -9.16 13.03 -15.05
N ALA A 43 -10.10 13.74 -15.70
CA ALA A 43 -11.47 13.31 -15.71
C ALA A 43 -11.62 11.93 -16.36
N GLY A 44 -12.56 11.14 -15.86
CA GLY A 44 -12.85 9.80 -16.38
C GLY A 44 -13.17 8.81 -15.27
N THR A 45 -13.47 7.59 -15.65
CA THR A 45 -13.77 6.52 -14.71
C THR A 45 -12.50 6.00 -14.07
N LYS A 46 -12.49 5.91 -12.74
CA LYS A 46 -11.39 5.34 -11.98
C LYS A 46 -11.78 3.98 -11.44
N ASP A 47 -10.85 3.04 -11.51
CA ASP A 47 -10.95 1.79 -10.78
C ASP A 47 -10.29 1.99 -9.41
N VAL A 48 -11.00 1.66 -8.35
CA VAL A 48 -10.50 1.75 -6.98
C VAL A 48 -10.64 0.39 -6.34
N PHE A 49 -9.53 -0.19 -5.89
CA PHE A 49 -9.55 -1.53 -5.35
C PHE A 49 -8.42 -1.74 -4.33
N CYS A 50 -8.60 -2.71 -3.45
CA CYS A 50 -7.57 -3.11 -2.51
C CYS A 50 -6.53 -3.94 -3.22
N THR A 51 -5.26 -3.67 -2.92
CA THR A 51 -4.13 -4.46 -3.39
C THR A 51 -3.11 -4.59 -2.26
N LEU A 52 -2.16 -5.50 -2.41
CA LEU A 52 -1.08 -5.67 -1.44
C LEU A 52 0.22 -5.12 -2.05
N PRO A 53 0.61 -3.87 -1.71
CA PRO A 53 1.89 -3.34 -2.18
C PRO A 53 3.05 -4.13 -1.59
N ALA A 54 4.15 -4.27 -2.36
CA ALA A 54 5.32 -5.00 -1.90
C ALA A 54 5.88 -4.43 -0.58
N SER A 55 5.85 -3.12 -0.40
CA SER A 55 6.33 -2.47 0.83
C SER A 55 5.48 -2.77 2.06
N LYS A 56 4.28 -3.32 1.91
CA LYS A 56 3.36 -3.68 2.99
C LYS A 56 3.17 -5.19 3.12
N SER A 57 3.85 -5.98 2.30
CA SER A 57 3.76 -7.43 2.33
C SER A 57 4.88 -8.03 3.17
N VAL A 58 4.66 -9.23 3.65
CA VAL A 58 5.71 -10.06 4.26
C VAL A 58 6.15 -11.06 3.20
N TYR A 59 7.44 -11.08 2.90
CA TYR A 59 7.99 -11.97 1.86
C TYR A 59 9.42 -12.39 2.24
N LEU A 60 9.94 -13.39 1.55
CA LEU A 60 11.34 -13.80 1.69
C LEU A 60 12.19 -13.05 0.67
N ASP A 61 13.34 -12.54 1.09
CA ASP A 61 14.31 -11.95 0.19
C ASP A 61 15.12 -13.04 -0.55
N ALA A 62 16.09 -12.62 -1.37
CA ALA A 62 16.91 -13.55 -2.16
C ALA A 62 17.73 -14.52 -1.29
N THR A 63 17.97 -14.20 -0.04
CA THR A 63 18.70 -15.05 0.91
C THR A 63 17.78 -15.91 1.77
N GLY A 64 16.46 -15.79 1.59
CA GLY A 64 15.47 -16.53 2.38
C GLY A 64 15.12 -15.88 3.71
N THR A 65 15.51 -14.63 3.93
CA THR A 65 15.21 -13.90 5.17
C THR A 65 13.85 -13.21 5.05
N PRO A 66 12.95 -13.34 6.05
CA PRO A 66 11.66 -12.65 6.02
C PRO A 66 11.84 -11.14 6.05
N VAL A 67 11.08 -10.44 5.18
CA VAL A 67 11.04 -8.99 5.11
C VAL A 67 9.64 -8.54 5.47
N GLY A 68 9.53 -7.50 6.30
CA GLY A 68 8.24 -6.97 6.75
C GLY A 68 7.67 -7.68 7.98
N ALA A 69 8.28 -8.78 8.42
CA ALA A 69 7.92 -9.46 9.67
C ALA A 69 8.74 -8.91 10.84
N ALA A 70 8.41 -9.34 12.06
CA ALA A 70 9.20 -9.00 13.25
C ALA A 70 10.64 -9.45 13.09
N SER A 71 11.58 -8.65 13.62
CA SER A 71 12.99 -9.01 13.61
C SER A 71 13.24 -10.32 14.39
N ASN A 72 14.34 -11.03 14.06
CA ASN A 72 14.67 -12.26 14.75
C ASN A 72 14.81 -12.04 16.27
N GLY A 73 15.41 -10.94 16.71
CA GLY A 73 15.52 -10.62 18.12
C GLY A 73 14.18 -10.41 18.80
N PHE A 74 13.27 -9.71 18.16
CA PHE A 74 11.93 -9.50 18.68
C PHE A 74 11.13 -10.81 18.72
N ALA A 75 11.20 -11.61 17.65
CA ALA A 75 10.51 -12.90 17.60
C ALA A 75 11.03 -13.86 18.67
N LEU A 76 12.34 -13.88 18.90
CA LEU A 76 12.94 -14.71 19.95
C LEU A 76 12.51 -14.23 21.35
N ALA A 77 12.46 -12.93 21.59
CA ALA A 77 12.00 -12.37 22.86
C ALA A 77 10.53 -12.74 23.13
N MET A 78 9.68 -12.69 22.13
CA MET A 78 8.27 -13.09 22.27
C MET A 78 8.15 -14.59 22.54
N ALA A 79 8.93 -15.43 21.89
CA ALA A 79 8.94 -16.88 22.12
C ALA A 79 9.40 -17.22 23.53
N VAL A 80 10.40 -16.52 24.07
CA VAL A 80 10.89 -16.73 25.43
C VAL A 80 9.89 -16.24 26.47
N ALA A 81 9.15 -15.16 26.17
CA ALA A 81 8.13 -14.60 27.08
C ALA A 81 6.86 -15.46 27.16
N LEU A 82 6.67 -16.34 26.23
CA LEU A 82 5.51 -17.25 26.20
C LEU A 82 5.84 -18.57 26.91
#